data_c2c66d9d0ea06a4bb67482fd93ef233e
#
_entry.id   c2c66d9d0ea06a4bb67482fd93ef233e
#
_cell.length_a   1.000
_cell.length_b   1.000
_cell.length_c   1.000
_cell.angle_alpha   90.00
_cell.angle_beta   90.00
_cell.angle_gamma   90.00
#
_symmetry.space_group_name_H-M   'P 1'
#
loop_
_entity.id
_entity.type
_entity.pdbx_description
1 polymer ?
#
loop_
_entity_poly.entity_id
_entity_poly.type
_entity_poly.pdbx_seq_one_letter_code
_entity_poly.pdbx_strand_id
1 'polypeptide(L)'
;IKAYRDDVVNGLSDDQFRIRAAESRKNFSAKHSHRLLMVHEQNFQKPDLFNRALNALNSTDGRDSLNLKNIYFGTHEKTGKLAFVFPGQGSQYLGMGRDFVCTFPQAMKILEDTNKKFKNPTLLSDLIYPPTAHTTEERHRQEETLKRTDIAQPAIGAVSLAMLKILQKFAIYPDAVCGHSFGELTALCAAGWIDEQALTELSITRGRLMAEAAANPNAPEGAMLAVQAPLDELEALVKNSTQKIVIANRNSPRQGVLSGTTSAIIDIEKICRKKKLHAVRLPVSTAFHSELVKDAAQPFLGALKNVPINPTAVEVFSNTTGEAYPTDPDEARALLGDHLARPVDFIKEIENLFNSGVRTFVEIGPKSVLTGLISAILQDRDFEAVALDASIGKTHGVADLAGLICRLASIGYPVALTGWENPLSSPRKSRMNVLLSGTNYREQKIEDRGQSTGAFEGGISEAIGYKTEAINHLNHQSVPKELNRENHPNQSKNFLNAKSKENLTASVNPPPSKQLKRSKRIHDH
;
A
#
# COMPACT_ATOMS: atom_id res chain seq x y z
N ILE A 1 18.64 15.01 22.74
CA ILE A 1 17.99 13.73 23.02
C ILE A 1 18.05 13.46 24.52
N LYS A 2 19.24 13.53 25.18
CA LYS A 2 19.38 13.29 26.62
C LYS A 2 18.41 14.15 27.43
N ALA A 3 18.35 15.47 27.20
CA ALA A 3 17.43 16.36 27.89
C ALA A 3 15.95 15.95 27.70
N TYR A 4 15.53 15.60 26.48
CA TYR A 4 14.17 15.12 26.23
C TYR A 4 13.86 13.80 26.95
N ARG A 5 14.84 12.87 26.97
CA ARG A 5 14.71 11.63 27.73
C ARG A 5 14.51 11.92 29.21
N ASP A 6 15.35 12.78 29.78
CA ASP A 6 15.34 13.11 31.20
C ASP A 6 14.01 13.78 31.60
N ASP A 7 13.47 14.68 30.77
CA ASP A 7 12.13 15.24 30.95
C ASP A 7 11.03 14.17 30.94
N VAL A 8 11.11 13.21 30.02
CA VAL A 8 10.14 12.08 29.95
C VAL A 8 10.24 11.18 31.17
N VAL A 9 11.45 10.88 31.65
CA VAL A 9 11.69 10.08 32.86
C VAL A 9 11.21 10.83 34.10
N ASN A 10 11.34 12.15 34.14
CA ASN A 10 10.88 13.00 35.23
C ASN A 10 9.37 13.28 35.23
N GLY A 11 8.59 12.57 34.39
CA GLY A 11 7.12 12.60 34.45
C GLY A 11 6.45 13.63 33.54
N LEU A 12 7.04 13.91 32.37
CA LEU A 12 6.40 14.75 31.34
C LEU A 12 5.03 14.17 30.97
N SER A 13 3.96 14.97 31.12
CA SER A 13 2.60 14.53 30.76
C SER A 13 2.47 14.30 29.24
N ASP A 14 1.47 13.51 28.82
CA ASP A 14 1.21 13.25 27.39
C ASP A 14 0.93 14.53 26.62
N ASP A 15 0.22 15.48 27.18
CA ASP A 15 -0.07 16.75 26.53
C ASP A 15 1.20 17.61 26.36
N GLN A 16 2.04 17.67 27.39
CA GLN A 16 3.34 18.34 27.30
C GLN A 16 4.24 17.67 26.26
N PHE A 17 4.25 16.34 26.19
CA PHE A 17 5.00 15.60 25.18
C PHE A 17 4.49 15.93 23.77
N ARG A 18 3.18 15.96 23.56
CA ARG A 18 2.57 16.35 22.27
C ARG A 18 2.94 17.77 21.86
N ILE A 19 2.89 18.71 22.78
CA ILE A 19 3.28 20.12 22.53
C ILE A 19 4.74 20.18 22.08
N ARG A 20 5.67 19.56 22.81
CA ARG A 20 7.09 19.54 22.44
C ARG A 20 7.36 18.83 21.11
N ALA A 21 6.63 17.75 20.82
CA ALA A 21 6.71 17.08 19.54
C ALA A 21 6.25 18.00 18.39
N ALA A 22 5.18 18.78 18.60
CA ALA A 22 4.70 19.77 17.62
C ALA A 22 5.73 20.90 17.40
N GLU A 23 6.34 21.41 18.47
CA GLU A 23 7.43 22.39 18.39
C GLU A 23 8.64 21.83 17.63
N SER A 24 9.02 20.57 17.91
CA SER A 24 10.11 19.90 17.20
C SER A 24 9.83 19.77 15.70
N ARG A 25 8.61 19.41 15.31
CA ARG A 25 8.19 19.35 13.90
C ARG A 25 8.21 20.73 13.23
N LYS A 26 7.79 21.77 13.94
CA LYS A 26 7.81 23.17 13.44
C LYS A 26 9.25 23.65 13.19
N ASN A 27 10.20 23.24 14.02
CA ASN A 27 11.60 23.64 13.94
C ASN A 27 12.45 22.72 13.06
N PHE A 28 11.86 21.70 12.46
CA PHE A 28 12.58 20.79 11.57
C PHE A 28 13.01 21.50 10.28
N SER A 29 14.22 21.20 9.83
CA SER A 29 14.74 21.59 8.51
C SER A 29 15.52 20.45 7.89
N ALA A 30 15.22 20.14 6.64
CA ALA A 30 15.98 19.17 5.85
C ALA A 30 17.45 19.61 5.63
N LYS A 31 17.76 20.91 5.81
CA LYS A 31 19.12 21.48 5.68
C LYS A 31 19.98 21.29 6.92
N HIS A 32 19.42 20.78 8.03
CA HIS A 32 20.25 20.45 9.19
C HIS A 32 21.23 19.34 8.85
N SER A 33 22.49 19.49 9.27
CA SER A 33 23.54 18.48 9.04
C SER A 33 23.26 17.15 9.72
N HIS A 34 22.50 17.15 10.82
CA HIS A 34 22.11 15.97 11.56
C HIS A 34 20.60 15.99 11.77
N ARG A 35 19.91 14.96 11.31
CA ARG A 35 18.45 14.85 11.39
C ARG A 35 18.09 13.55 12.09
N LEU A 36 17.47 13.66 13.25
CA LEU A 36 16.93 12.53 13.99
C LEU A 36 15.44 12.68 14.10
N LEU A 37 14.71 11.69 13.62
CA LEU A 37 13.27 11.60 13.71
C LEU A 37 12.87 10.31 14.42
N MET A 38 11.82 10.40 15.21
CA MET A 38 11.29 9.26 15.98
C MET A 38 9.78 9.22 15.85
N VAL A 39 9.23 8.02 15.67
CA VAL A 39 7.78 7.76 15.69
C VAL A 39 7.44 7.14 17.02
N HIS A 40 6.60 7.81 17.80
CA HIS A 40 6.08 7.29 19.06
C HIS A 40 4.67 6.74 18.86
N GLU A 41 4.50 5.45 19.04
CA GLU A 41 3.21 4.77 19.08
C GLU A 41 2.75 4.62 20.54
N GLN A 42 1.44 4.75 20.80
CA GLN A 42 0.91 4.72 22.18
C GLN A 42 1.27 3.45 22.97
N ASN A 43 1.50 2.34 22.27
CA ASN A 43 1.85 1.05 22.87
C ASN A 43 3.32 0.95 23.32
N PHE A 44 4.17 1.93 23.00
CA PHE A 44 5.58 1.94 23.38
C PHE A 44 5.82 2.89 24.56
N GLN A 45 6.63 2.42 25.52
CA GLN A 45 7.11 3.28 26.60
C GLN A 45 8.01 4.37 26.02
N LYS A 46 7.69 5.64 26.31
CA LYS A 46 8.47 6.78 25.80
C LYS A 46 9.97 6.69 26.17
N PRO A 47 10.35 6.37 27.44
CA PRO A 47 11.76 6.25 27.83
C PRO A 47 12.53 5.23 26.99
N ASP A 48 11.91 4.11 26.62
CA ASP A 48 12.55 3.06 25.82
C ASP A 48 12.90 3.52 24.41
N LEU A 49 12.02 4.31 23.79
CA LEU A 49 12.28 4.88 22.46
C LEU A 49 13.53 5.79 22.49
N PHE A 50 13.64 6.67 23.51
CA PHE A 50 14.80 7.55 23.66
C PHE A 50 16.09 6.79 24.00
N ASN A 51 16.00 5.77 24.86
CA ASN A 51 17.15 4.92 25.19
C ASN A 51 17.65 4.15 23.98
N ARG A 52 16.75 3.59 23.18
CA ARG A 52 17.10 2.92 21.91
C ARG A 52 17.77 3.88 20.92
N ALA A 53 17.24 5.10 20.80
CA ALA A 53 17.84 6.12 19.93
C ALA A 53 19.25 6.52 20.39
N LEU A 54 19.44 6.73 21.70
CA LEU A 54 20.77 7.03 22.27
C LEU A 54 21.76 5.88 22.08
N ASN A 55 21.35 4.65 22.36
CA ASN A 55 22.20 3.48 22.17
C ASN A 55 22.59 3.30 20.70
N ALA A 56 21.64 3.47 19.80
CA ALA A 56 21.87 3.37 18.37
C ALA A 56 22.86 4.44 17.87
N LEU A 57 22.72 5.69 18.32
CA LEU A 57 23.64 6.77 17.95
C LEU A 57 25.04 6.58 18.54
N ASN A 58 25.14 6.03 19.77
CA ASN A 58 26.44 5.76 20.40
C ASN A 58 27.17 4.56 19.77
N SER A 59 26.43 3.62 19.17
CA SER A 59 26.99 2.42 18.51
C SER A 59 27.27 2.62 17.01
N THR A 60 26.94 3.78 16.46
CA THR A 60 27.23 4.10 15.06
C THR A 60 28.67 4.58 14.92
N ASP A 61 29.62 3.67 14.82
CA ASP A 61 31.01 3.98 14.45
C ASP A 61 31.06 4.64 13.05
N GLY A 62 30.72 5.95 13.00
CA GLY A 62 30.75 6.74 11.76
C GLY A 62 29.68 6.41 10.71
N ARG A 63 28.58 5.80 11.07
CA ARG A 63 27.47 5.57 10.12
C ARG A 63 26.71 6.86 9.85
N ASP A 64 26.60 7.20 8.59
CA ASP A 64 25.95 8.42 8.10
C ASP A 64 24.43 8.35 8.13
N SER A 65 23.85 7.16 8.23
CA SER A 65 22.41 6.96 8.32
C SER A 65 22.04 5.78 9.20
N LEU A 66 20.89 5.88 9.86
CA LEU A 66 20.27 4.84 10.66
C LEU A 66 18.79 4.72 10.29
N ASN A 67 18.37 3.48 10.02
CA ASN A 67 16.97 3.13 9.80
C ASN A 67 16.61 1.96 10.71
N LEU A 68 16.13 2.28 11.89
CA LEU A 68 15.60 1.30 12.84
C LEU A 68 14.08 1.50 12.98
N LYS A 69 13.38 0.48 13.41
CA LYS A 69 11.95 0.62 13.66
C LYS A 69 11.69 1.83 14.57
N ASN A 70 10.98 2.82 14.03
CA ASN A 70 10.58 4.06 14.70
C ASN A 70 11.71 5.06 15.03
N ILE A 71 12.94 4.85 14.52
CA ILE A 71 14.09 5.74 14.73
C ILE A 71 14.83 5.90 13.40
N TYR A 72 14.92 7.12 12.92
CA TYR A 72 15.50 7.49 11.63
C TYR A 72 16.52 8.59 11.83
N PHE A 73 17.74 8.37 11.35
CA PHE A 73 18.84 9.33 11.46
C PHE A 73 19.56 9.45 10.13
N GLY A 74 20.02 10.65 9.80
CA GLY A 74 20.84 10.92 8.63
C GLY A 74 21.64 12.19 8.80
N THR A 75 22.84 12.20 8.18
CA THR A 75 23.79 13.31 8.25
C THR A 75 24.04 14.00 6.91
N HIS A 76 23.86 13.28 5.81
CA HIS A 76 24.14 13.77 4.47
C HIS A 76 22.97 14.58 3.88
N GLU A 77 23.26 15.41 2.91
CA GLU A 77 22.23 16.02 2.08
C GLU A 77 21.57 14.96 1.21
N LYS A 78 20.36 15.26 0.75
CA LYS A 78 19.61 14.47 -0.22
C LYS A 78 20.49 14.12 -1.41
N THR A 79 20.62 12.85 -1.73
CA THR A 79 21.29 12.36 -2.92
C THR A 79 20.27 11.97 -3.99
N GLY A 80 20.38 12.56 -5.19
CA GLY A 80 19.59 12.20 -6.36
C GLY A 80 18.12 12.64 -6.32
N LYS A 81 17.38 12.19 -7.33
CA LYS A 81 15.97 12.49 -7.56
C LYS A 81 15.07 11.52 -6.79
N LEU A 82 13.84 11.94 -6.53
CA LEU A 82 12.76 11.15 -5.94
C LEU A 82 11.81 10.68 -7.03
N ALA A 83 11.57 9.37 -7.14
CA ALA A 83 10.51 8.84 -7.98
C ALA A 83 9.34 8.30 -7.16
N PHE A 84 8.11 8.55 -7.63
CA PHE A 84 6.93 7.82 -7.16
C PHE A 84 6.65 6.65 -8.09
N VAL A 85 6.35 5.49 -7.50
CA VAL A 85 6.01 4.28 -8.23
C VAL A 85 4.64 3.77 -7.79
N PHE A 86 3.79 3.42 -8.77
CA PHE A 86 2.40 3.08 -8.52
C PHE A 86 2.11 1.61 -8.89
N PRO A 87 1.63 0.80 -7.93
CA PRO A 87 1.34 -0.60 -8.19
C PRO A 87 0.10 -0.77 -9.08
N GLY A 88 0.06 -1.89 -9.81
CA GLY A 88 -1.07 -2.32 -10.60
C GLY A 88 -1.91 -3.40 -9.94
N GLN A 89 -2.72 -4.08 -10.77
CA GLN A 89 -3.57 -5.19 -10.35
C GLN A 89 -2.75 -6.33 -9.73
N GLY A 90 -3.25 -6.87 -8.60
CA GLY A 90 -2.56 -7.82 -7.74
C GLY A 90 -2.11 -7.20 -6.41
N SER A 91 -2.05 -5.87 -6.33
CA SER A 91 -1.73 -5.18 -5.07
C SER A 91 -2.94 -5.04 -4.14
N GLN A 92 -4.18 -5.13 -4.63
CA GLN A 92 -5.40 -4.97 -3.83
C GLN A 92 -5.51 -6.03 -2.72
N TYR A 93 -6.13 -5.63 -1.61
CA TYR A 93 -6.55 -6.50 -0.50
C TYR A 93 -7.70 -5.86 0.28
N LEU A 94 -8.49 -6.67 0.98
CA LEU A 94 -9.61 -6.18 1.77
C LEU A 94 -9.12 -5.28 2.91
N GLY A 95 -9.71 -4.09 2.99
CA GLY A 95 -9.34 -3.10 3.99
C GLY A 95 -8.15 -2.22 3.64
N MET A 96 -7.59 -2.32 2.43
CA MET A 96 -6.46 -1.48 1.98
C MET A 96 -6.76 0.01 2.14
N GLY A 97 -5.83 0.75 2.73
CA GLY A 97 -5.94 2.20 2.93
C GLY A 97 -7.00 2.66 3.94
N ARG A 98 -7.65 1.75 4.69
CA ARG A 98 -8.72 2.10 5.65
C ARG A 98 -8.31 3.20 6.63
N ASP A 99 -7.15 3.06 7.24
CA ASP A 99 -6.68 4.01 8.25
C ASP A 99 -6.46 5.41 7.67
N PHE A 100 -6.04 5.48 6.41
CA PHE A 100 -5.88 6.75 5.70
C PHE A 100 -7.23 7.41 5.43
N VAL A 101 -8.20 6.65 4.95
CA VAL A 101 -9.56 7.14 4.66
C VAL A 101 -10.24 7.61 5.96
N CYS A 102 -10.07 6.88 7.07
CA CYS A 102 -10.63 7.26 8.36
C CYS A 102 -9.93 8.46 9.02
N THR A 103 -8.64 8.72 8.70
CA THR A 103 -7.86 9.76 9.37
C THR A 103 -7.78 11.05 8.57
N PHE A 104 -7.77 10.98 7.24
CA PHE A 104 -7.54 12.14 6.38
C PHE A 104 -8.78 12.46 5.53
N PRO A 105 -9.43 13.62 5.75
CA PRO A 105 -10.64 14.00 5.01
C PRO A 105 -10.47 14.02 3.48
N GLN A 106 -9.28 14.38 2.99
CA GLN A 106 -8.97 14.35 1.55
C GLN A 106 -8.99 12.92 0.99
N ALA A 107 -8.56 11.92 1.76
CA ALA A 107 -8.62 10.53 1.35
C ALA A 107 -10.07 10.00 1.29
N MET A 108 -10.88 10.35 2.30
CA MET A 108 -12.31 10.05 2.30
C MET A 108 -13.00 10.66 1.08
N LYS A 109 -12.71 11.94 0.78
CA LYS A 109 -13.28 12.66 -0.38
C LYS A 109 -13.01 11.95 -1.70
N ILE A 110 -11.81 11.44 -1.92
CA ILE A 110 -11.45 10.67 -3.13
C ILE A 110 -12.34 9.43 -3.27
N LEU A 111 -12.53 8.71 -2.17
CA LEU A 111 -13.36 7.50 -2.19
C LEU A 111 -14.83 7.81 -2.44
N GLU A 112 -15.36 8.87 -1.82
CA GLU A 112 -16.73 9.35 -2.08
C GLU A 112 -16.95 9.76 -3.53
N ASP A 113 -15.99 10.48 -4.13
CA ASP A 113 -16.10 10.94 -5.51
C ASP A 113 -15.96 9.76 -6.49
N THR A 114 -15.13 8.77 -6.16
CA THR A 114 -15.05 7.53 -6.95
C THR A 114 -16.35 6.74 -6.86
N ASN A 115 -16.96 6.60 -5.67
CA ASN A 115 -18.26 5.94 -5.50
C ASN A 115 -19.35 6.55 -6.38
N LYS A 116 -19.41 7.89 -6.50
CA LYS A 116 -20.41 8.57 -7.36
C LYS A 116 -20.29 8.20 -8.84
N LYS A 117 -19.07 7.89 -9.30
CA LYS A 117 -18.77 7.53 -10.70
C LYS A 117 -18.85 6.03 -10.95
N PHE A 118 -18.64 5.22 -9.93
CA PHE A 118 -18.63 3.76 -9.99
C PHE A 118 -20.07 3.22 -10.08
N LYS A 119 -20.56 3.05 -11.32
CA LYS A 119 -21.92 2.59 -11.61
C LYS A 119 -22.05 1.08 -11.41
N ASN A 120 -22.11 0.65 -10.16
CA ASN A 120 -22.30 -0.73 -9.75
C ASN A 120 -23.37 -0.75 -8.64
N PRO A 121 -24.20 -1.81 -8.50
CA PRO A 121 -25.16 -1.93 -7.42
C PRO A 121 -24.57 -1.79 -6.02
N THR A 122 -23.31 -2.21 -5.84
CA THR A 122 -22.55 -2.09 -4.58
C THR A 122 -21.53 -0.97 -4.73
N LEU A 123 -21.41 -0.10 -3.73
CA LEU A 123 -20.40 0.96 -3.73
C LEU A 123 -18.98 0.37 -3.75
N LEU A 124 -18.06 1.05 -4.42
CA LEU A 124 -16.64 0.62 -4.43
C LEU A 124 -16.05 0.53 -3.02
N SER A 125 -16.42 1.49 -2.16
CA SER A 125 -16.04 1.47 -0.74
C SER A 125 -16.47 0.20 -0.01
N ASP A 126 -17.67 -0.32 -0.29
CA ASP A 126 -18.20 -1.52 0.36
C ASP A 126 -17.51 -2.79 -0.15
N LEU A 127 -16.99 -2.75 -1.38
CA LEU A 127 -16.18 -3.83 -1.93
C LEU A 127 -14.75 -3.84 -1.36
N ILE A 128 -14.20 -2.66 -1.03
CA ILE A 128 -12.89 -2.52 -0.39
C ILE A 128 -12.99 -2.81 1.13
N TYR A 129 -14.05 -2.34 1.77
CA TYR A 129 -14.30 -2.44 3.21
C TYR A 129 -15.60 -3.19 3.51
N PRO A 130 -15.72 -4.45 3.07
CA PRO A 130 -16.94 -5.21 3.29
C PRO A 130 -17.17 -5.45 4.78
N PRO A 131 -18.41 -5.80 5.18
CA PRO A 131 -18.69 -6.26 6.53
C PRO A 131 -17.77 -7.41 6.93
N THR A 132 -17.51 -7.53 8.23
CA THR A 132 -16.66 -8.61 8.76
C THR A 132 -17.21 -9.97 8.34
N ALA A 133 -16.40 -10.76 7.65
CA ALA A 133 -16.75 -12.12 7.29
C ALA A 133 -16.78 -13.01 8.52
N HIS A 134 -17.83 -13.81 8.68
CA HIS A 134 -18.00 -14.75 9.78
C HIS A 134 -17.49 -16.14 9.43
N THR A 135 -17.30 -16.44 8.14
CA THR A 135 -16.78 -17.72 7.65
C THR A 135 -15.61 -17.51 6.68
N THR A 136 -14.80 -18.55 6.51
CA THR A 136 -13.69 -18.55 5.54
C THR A 136 -14.20 -18.42 4.12
N GLU A 137 -15.34 -19.06 3.80
CA GLU A 137 -15.98 -19.02 2.48
C GLU A 137 -16.51 -17.62 2.16
N GLU A 138 -17.06 -16.92 3.15
CA GLU A 138 -17.50 -15.53 2.98
C GLU A 138 -16.31 -14.61 2.72
N ARG A 139 -15.25 -14.75 3.52
CA ARG A 139 -14.01 -13.99 3.30
C ARG A 139 -13.43 -14.26 1.91
N HIS A 140 -13.37 -15.50 1.50
CA HIS A 140 -12.87 -15.88 0.18
C HIS A 140 -13.71 -15.24 -0.94
N ARG A 141 -15.04 -15.25 -0.82
CA ARG A 141 -15.93 -14.57 -1.80
C ARG A 141 -15.67 -13.07 -1.86
N GLN A 142 -15.47 -12.40 -0.72
CA GLN A 142 -15.12 -10.97 -0.68
C GLN A 142 -13.78 -10.70 -1.38
N GLU A 143 -12.77 -11.53 -1.11
CA GLU A 143 -11.44 -11.42 -1.75
C GLU A 143 -11.53 -11.68 -3.25
N GLU A 144 -12.26 -12.71 -3.71
CA GLU A 144 -12.44 -12.99 -5.13
C GLU A 144 -13.22 -11.86 -5.85
N THR A 145 -14.21 -11.27 -5.18
CA THR A 145 -14.93 -10.12 -5.72
C THR A 145 -13.99 -8.94 -5.95
N LEU A 146 -13.12 -8.61 -4.97
CA LEU A 146 -12.17 -7.52 -5.09
C LEU A 146 -11.06 -7.80 -6.14
N LYS A 147 -10.82 -9.06 -6.51
CA LYS A 147 -9.84 -9.44 -7.55
C LYS A 147 -10.37 -9.21 -8.97
N ARG A 148 -11.66 -9.09 -9.16
CA ARG A 148 -12.24 -8.83 -10.49
C ARG A 148 -11.67 -7.54 -11.06
N THR A 149 -11.29 -7.57 -12.34
CA THR A 149 -10.58 -6.47 -13.00
C THR A 149 -11.38 -5.17 -13.01
N ASP A 150 -12.70 -5.26 -13.19
CA ASP A 150 -13.65 -4.14 -13.17
C ASP A 150 -13.81 -3.49 -11.78
N ILE A 151 -13.37 -4.16 -10.73
CA ILE A 151 -13.38 -3.68 -9.34
C ILE A 151 -11.97 -3.33 -8.87
N ALA A 152 -10.98 -4.19 -9.14
CA ALA A 152 -9.62 -4.04 -8.66
C ALA A 152 -8.96 -2.74 -9.16
N GLN A 153 -9.12 -2.41 -10.45
CA GLN A 153 -8.46 -1.22 -11.01
C GLN A 153 -9.00 0.09 -10.41
N PRO A 154 -10.31 0.37 -10.39
CA PRO A 154 -10.81 1.58 -9.74
C PRO A 154 -10.52 1.60 -8.22
N ALA A 155 -10.49 0.44 -7.55
CA ALA A 155 -10.17 0.35 -6.13
C ALA A 155 -8.70 0.72 -5.84
N ILE A 156 -7.76 0.16 -6.62
CA ILE A 156 -6.32 0.49 -6.51
C ILE A 156 -6.10 1.97 -6.86
N GLY A 157 -6.73 2.46 -7.93
CA GLY A 157 -6.63 3.86 -8.36
C GLY A 157 -7.09 4.84 -7.27
N ALA A 158 -8.26 4.59 -6.67
CA ALA A 158 -8.80 5.44 -5.60
C ALA A 158 -7.89 5.44 -4.35
N VAL A 159 -7.41 4.28 -3.93
CA VAL A 159 -6.53 4.18 -2.74
C VAL A 159 -5.16 4.82 -3.02
N SER A 160 -4.56 4.58 -4.18
CA SER A 160 -3.28 5.19 -4.56
C SER A 160 -3.39 6.71 -4.68
N LEU A 161 -4.49 7.21 -5.27
CA LEU A 161 -4.76 8.66 -5.34
C LEU A 161 -4.96 9.27 -3.94
N ALA A 162 -5.69 8.59 -3.05
CA ALA A 162 -5.87 9.02 -1.67
C ALA A 162 -4.52 9.13 -0.93
N MET A 163 -3.65 8.13 -1.08
CA MET A 163 -2.30 8.12 -0.53
C MET A 163 -1.43 9.25 -1.11
N LEU A 164 -1.51 9.48 -2.42
CA LEU A 164 -0.82 10.59 -3.09
C LEU A 164 -1.23 11.94 -2.49
N LYS A 165 -2.54 12.17 -2.30
CA LYS A 165 -3.05 13.42 -1.68
C LYS A 165 -2.57 13.61 -0.25
N ILE A 166 -2.38 12.52 0.48
CA ILE A 166 -1.80 12.60 1.81
C ILE A 166 -0.33 13.04 1.74
N LEU A 167 0.49 12.47 0.83
CA LEU A 167 1.88 12.89 0.67
C LEU A 167 2.00 14.36 0.25
N GLN A 168 1.13 14.83 -0.63
CA GLN A 168 1.06 16.25 -1.02
C GLN A 168 0.78 17.18 0.17
N LYS A 169 -0.01 16.75 1.17
CA LYS A 169 -0.20 17.50 2.43
C LYS A 169 1.10 17.70 3.20
N PHE A 170 2.05 16.78 3.07
CA PHE A 170 3.38 16.89 3.66
C PHE A 170 4.42 17.53 2.72
N ALA A 171 3.97 18.14 1.63
CA ALA A 171 4.81 18.77 0.59
C ALA A 171 5.84 17.80 -0.02
N ILE A 172 5.50 16.53 -0.14
CA ILE A 172 6.34 15.51 -0.78
C ILE A 172 5.86 15.37 -2.23
N TYR A 173 6.74 15.71 -3.18
CA TYR A 173 6.50 15.69 -4.62
C TYR A 173 7.61 14.92 -5.34
N PRO A 174 7.30 14.20 -6.43
CA PRO A 174 8.28 13.46 -7.19
C PRO A 174 9.02 14.34 -8.20
N ASP A 175 10.25 13.95 -8.54
CA ASP A 175 10.98 14.47 -9.70
C ASP A 175 10.63 13.67 -10.98
N ALA A 176 10.28 12.38 -10.81
CA ALA A 176 9.81 11.50 -11.88
C ALA A 176 8.79 10.49 -11.34
N VAL A 177 7.99 9.92 -12.19
CA VAL A 177 6.99 8.92 -11.81
C VAL A 177 6.97 7.74 -12.78
N CYS A 178 6.58 6.58 -12.28
CA CYS A 178 6.25 5.42 -13.08
C CYS A 178 5.18 4.57 -12.42
N GLY A 179 4.66 3.59 -13.14
CA GLY A 179 3.69 2.67 -12.56
C GLY A 179 3.71 1.32 -13.27
N HIS A 180 3.36 0.27 -12.58
CA HIS A 180 3.30 -1.07 -13.16
C HIS A 180 1.90 -1.34 -13.73
N SER A 181 1.81 -1.57 -15.05
CA SER A 181 0.55 -1.84 -15.76
C SER A 181 -0.51 -0.76 -15.46
N PHE A 182 -1.59 -1.08 -14.77
CA PHE A 182 -2.62 -0.10 -14.36
C PHE A 182 -2.04 1.11 -13.63
N GLY A 183 -0.98 0.92 -12.84
CA GLY A 183 -0.32 1.99 -12.09
C GLY A 183 0.19 3.15 -12.95
N GLU A 184 0.40 2.92 -14.26
CA GLU A 184 0.83 3.95 -15.21
C GLU A 184 -0.21 5.09 -15.36
N LEU A 185 -1.51 4.76 -15.28
CA LEU A 185 -2.57 5.79 -15.23
C LEU A 185 -2.46 6.65 -13.97
N THR A 186 -2.17 6.03 -12.83
CA THR A 186 -1.98 6.76 -11.58
C THR A 186 -0.71 7.62 -11.61
N ALA A 187 0.35 7.13 -12.27
CA ALA A 187 1.58 7.89 -12.49
C ALA A 187 1.34 9.16 -13.32
N LEU A 188 0.59 9.06 -14.42
CA LEU A 188 0.20 10.21 -15.24
C LEU A 188 -0.59 11.26 -14.43
N CYS A 189 -1.50 10.81 -13.56
CA CYS A 189 -2.23 11.70 -12.66
C CYS A 189 -1.31 12.33 -11.61
N ALA A 190 -0.39 11.58 -11.05
CA ALA A 190 0.57 12.08 -10.05
C ALA A 190 1.51 13.14 -10.64
N ALA A 191 1.89 13.01 -11.90
CA ALA A 191 2.64 14.00 -12.64
C ALA A 191 1.81 15.22 -13.07
N GLY A 192 0.48 15.17 -12.94
CA GLY A 192 -0.42 16.24 -13.39
C GLY A 192 -0.70 16.23 -14.89
N TRP A 193 -0.34 15.17 -15.61
CA TRP A 193 -0.64 15.04 -17.04
C TRP A 193 -2.11 14.81 -17.32
N ILE A 194 -2.80 14.09 -16.43
CA ILE A 194 -4.26 13.95 -16.40
C ILE A 194 -4.78 14.35 -15.01
N ASP A 195 -6.02 14.79 -14.93
CA ASP A 195 -6.63 15.14 -13.64
C ASP A 195 -7.19 13.90 -12.89
N GLU A 196 -7.61 14.10 -11.64
CA GLU A 196 -8.16 13.07 -10.77
C GLU A 196 -9.48 12.49 -11.29
N GLN A 197 -10.25 13.33 -11.99
CA GLN A 197 -11.50 12.92 -12.62
C GLN A 197 -11.22 11.96 -13.76
N ALA A 198 -10.29 12.29 -14.64
CA ALA A 198 -9.86 11.47 -15.74
C ALA A 198 -9.27 10.13 -15.24
N LEU A 199 -8.40 10.14 -14.21
CA LEU A 199 -7.89 8.92 -13.60
C LEU A 199 -9.03 8.00 -13.14
N THR A 200 -10.03 8.55 -12.44
CA THR A 200 -11.18 7.77 -11.94
C THR A 200 -11.97 7.16 -13.10
N GLU A 201 -12.31 7.95 -14.10
CA GLU A 201 -13.08 7.52 -15.27
C GLU A 201 -12.33 6.48 -16.11
N LEU A 202 -11.03 6.70 -16.33
CA LEU A 202 -10.20 5.76 -17.07
C LEU A 202 -10.00 4.44 -16.29
N SER A 203 -9.86 4.49 -14.97
CA SER A 203 -9.73 3.30 -14.13
C SER A 203 -10.98 2.41 -14.23
N ILE A 204 -12.16 3.02 -14.14
CA ILE A 204 -13.46 2.32 -14.29
C ILE A 204 -13.59 1.77 -15.71
N THR A 205 -13.31 2.60 -16.72
CA THR A 205 -13.46 2.22 -18.13
C THR A 205 -12.49 1.10 -18.51
N ARG A 206 -11.21 1.22 -18.15
CA ARG A 206 -10.18 0.21 -18.43
C ARG A 206 -10.53 -1.12 -17.75
N GLY A 207 -10.90 -1.06 -16.46
CA GLY A 207 -11.28 -2.25 -15.70
C GLY A 207 -12.47 -2.97 -16.34
N ARG A 208 -13.51 -2.23 -16.73
CA ARG A 208 -14.70 -2.76 -17.41
C ARG A 208 -14.37 -3.37 -18.77
N LEU A 209 -13.67 -2.65 -19.64
CA LEU A 209 -13.31 -3.13 -20.98
C LEU A 209 -12.47 -4.42 -20.93
N MET A 210 -11.53 -4.49 -19.99
CA MET A 210 -10.70 -5.68 -19.80
C MET A 210 -11.53 -6.87 -19.25
N ALA A 211 -12.50 -6.62 -18.37
CA ALA A 211 -13.41 -7.65 -17.88
C ALA A 211 -14.37 -8.15 -18.97
N GLU A 212 -14.89 -7.24 -19.79
CA GLU A 212 -15.74 -7.57 -20.95
C GLU A 212 -14.98 -8.39 -21.99
N ALA A 213 -13.73 -8.02 -22.31
CA ALA A 213 -12.88 -8.79 -23.21
C ALA A 213 -12.61 -10.22 -22.68
N ALA A 214 -12.42 -10.35 -21.37
CA ALA A 214 -12.24 -11.65 -20.71
C ALA A 214 -13.50 -12.52 -20.72
N ALA A 215 -14.68 -11.90 -20.71
CA ALA A 215 -15.96 -12.59 -20.71
C ALA A 215 -16.50 -12.89 -22.12
N ASN A 216 -15.80 -12.47 -23.18
CA ASN A 216 -16.22 -12.69 -24.56
C ASN A 216 -16.16 -14.18 -24.92
N PRO A 217 -17.30 -14.87 -25.16
CA PRO A 217 -17.32 -16.30 -25.45
C PRO A 217 -16.67 -16.67 -26.79
N ASN A 218 -16.49 -15.70 -27.67
CA ASN A 218 -15.84 -15.88 -28.98
C ASN A 218 -14.33 -15.64 -28.93
N ALA A 219 -13.79 -15.12 -27.81
CA ALA A 219 -12.37 -14.93 -27.63
C ALA A 219 -11.73 -16.22 -27.08
N PRO A 220 -10.49 -16.56 -27.49
CA PRO A 220 -9.78 -17.67 -26.87
C PRO A 220 -9.60 -17.42 -25.38
N GLU A 221 -9.90 -18.43 -24.55
CA GLU A 221 -9.60 -18.34 -23.12
C GLU A 221 -8.11 -18.09 -22.90
N GLY A 222 -7.80 -17.01 -22.20
CA GLY A 222 -6.46 -16.59 -21.85
C GLY A 222 -6.09 -16.89 -20.42
N ALA A 223 -4.80 -17.09 -20.17
CA ALA A 223 -4.25 -17.25 -18.82
C ALA A 223 -2.88 -16.59 -18.71
N MET A 224 -2.46 -16.34 -17.47
CA MET A 224 -1.15 -15.80 -17.14
C MET A 224 -0.46 -16.66 -16.08
N LEU A 225 0.86 -16.81 -16.23
CA LEU A 225 1.70 -17.60 -15.33
C LEU A 225 2.88 -16.75 -14.86
N ALA A 226 2.93 -16.44 -13.58
CA ALA A 226 4.10 -15.84 -12.96
C ALA A 226 5.16 -16.91 -12.73
N VAL A 227 6.38 -16.70 -13.24
CA VAL A 227 7.47 -17.66 -13.14
C VAL A 227 8.70 -16.99 -12.53
N GLN A 228 9.28 -17.65 -11.53
CA GLN A 228 10.55 -17.27 -10.93
C GLN A 228 11.67 -18.05 -11.63
N ALA A 229 12.29 -17.41 -12.61
CA ALA A 229 13.44 -17.91 -13.36
C ALA A 229 14.22 -16.74 -13.96
N PRO A 230 15.49 -16.90 -14.33
CA PRO A 230 16.20 -15.93 -15.14
C PRO A 230 15.45 -15.61 -16.44
N LEU A 231 15.51 -14.36 -16.91
CA LEU A 231 14.72 -13.94 -18.08
C LEU A 231 15.14 -14.67 -19.36
N ASP A 232 16.41 -14.99 -19.53
CA ASP A 232 16.93 -15.79 -20.66
C ASP A 232 16.29 -17.20 -20.69
N GLU A 233 16.06 -17.79 -19.51
CA GLU A 233 15.34 -19.07 -19.43
C GLU A 233 13.86 -18.90 -19.80
N LEU A 234 13.21 -17.80 -19.41
CA LEU A 234 11.83 -17.49 -19.83
C LEU A 234 11.74 -17.25 -21.34
N GLU A 235 12.69 -16.52 -21.92
CA GLU A 235 12.78 -16.30 -23.37
C GLU A 235 12.97 -17.62 -24.12
N ALA A 236 13.81 -18.50 -23.59
CA ALA A 236 13.97 -19.84 -24.14
C ALA A 236 12.68 -20.69 -24.05
N LEU A 237 11.92 -20.59 -22.96
CA LEU A 237 10.62 -21.26 -22.82
C LEU A 237 9.63 -20.76 -23.89
N VAL A 238 9.56 -19.45 -24.11
CA VAL A 238 8.67 -18.83 -25.10
C VAL A 238 9.10 -19.23 -26.51
N LYS A 239 10.39 -19.13 -26.85
CA LYS A 239 10.96 -19.45 -28.17
C LYS A 239 10.74 -20.92 -28.55
N ASN A 240 10.85 -21.83 -27.59
CA ASN A 240 10.68 -23.28 -27.81
C ASN A 240 9.23 -23.74 -27.73
N SER A 241 8.28 -22.85 -27.44
CA SER A 241 6.86 -23.17 -27.44
C SER A 241 6.33 -23.28 -28.87
N THR A 242 5.55 -24.31 -29.15
CA THR A 242 4.81 -24.45 -30.42
C THR A 242 3.55 -23.61 -30.46
N GLN A 243 3.14 -23.07 -29.29
CA GLN A 243 1.94 -22.24 -29.14
C GLN A 243 2.32 -20.77 -28.93
N LYS A 244 1.40 -19.87 -29.28
CA LYS A 244 1.61 -18.43 -29.15
C LYS A 244 1.59 -18.02 -27.67
N ILE A 245 2.75 -17.72 -27.11
CA ILE A 245 2.99 -17.24 -25.76
C ILE A 245 3.90 -16.02 -25.83
N VAL A 246 3.69 -15.06 -24.94
CA VAL A 246 4.54 -13.88 -24.79
C VAL A 246 4.99 -13.71 -23.36
N ILE A 247 6.13 -13.06 -23.16
CA ILE A 247 6.50 -12.51 -21.84
C ILE A 247 5.72 -11.21 -21.69
N ALA A 248 4.63 -11.27 -20.94
CA ALA A 248 3.75 -10.12 -20.70
C ALA A 248 4.37 -9.10 -19.75
N ASN A 249 5.14 -9.57 -18.75
CA ASN A 249 5.82 -8.68 -17.81
C ASN A 249 7.25 -9.16 -17.55
N ARG A 250 8.21 -8.26 -17.70
CA ARG A 250 9.60 -8.38 -17.25
C ARG A 250 9.70 -7.64 -15.90
N ASN A 251 9.39 -8.36 -14.80
CA ASN A 251 9.26 -7.73 -13.47
C ASN A 251 10.60 -7.52 -12.77
N SER A 252 11.50 -8.48 -12.88
CA SER A 252 12.86 -8.41 -12.34
C SER A 252 13.78 -9.38 -13.10
N PRO A 253 15.11 -9.33 -12.90
CA PRO A 253 16.04 -10.24 -13.59
C PRO A 253 15.71 -11.74 -13.40
N ARG A 254 14.94 -12.07 -12.37
CA ARG A 254 14.57 -13.45 -12.02
C ARG A 254 13.06 -13.66 -11.87
N GLN A 255 12.25 -12.78 -12.44
CA GLN A 255 10.79 -12.91 -12.39
C GLN A 255 10.14 -12.32 -13.63
N GLY A 256 9.37 -13.13 -14.34
CA GLY A 256 8.52 -12.68 -15.43
C GLY A 256 7.14 -13.29 -15.38
N VAL A 257 6.24 -12.74 -16.18
CA VAL A 257 4.86 -13.26 -16.33
C VAL A 257 4.68 -13.65 -17.80
N LEU A 258 4.30 -14.90 -18.03
CA LEU A 258 3.95 -15.43 -19.35
C LEU A 258 2.45 -15.29 -19.56
N SER A 259 2.05 -14.92 -20.76
CA SER A 259 0.67 -14.71 -21.19
C SER A 259 0.39 -15.46 -22.49
N GLY A 260 -0.75 -16.13 -22.59
CA GLY A 260 -1.15 -16.90 -23.75
C GLY A 260 -2.50 -17.57 -23.57
N THR A 261 -2.86 -18.47 -24.50
CA THR A 261 -4.07 -19.28 -24.33
C THR A 261 -3.97 -20.18 -23.08
N THR A 262 -5.10 -20.51 -22.48
CA THR A 262 -5.13 -21.37 -21.29
C THR A 262 -4.42 -22.71 -21.54
N SER A 263 -4.58 -23.31 -22.73
CA SER A 263 -3.88 -24.55 -23.10
C SER A 263 -2.36 -24.37 -23.15
N ALA A 264 -1.88 -23.30 -23.75
CA ALA A 264 -0.46 -22.98 -23.85
C ALA A 264 0.17 -22.77 -22.45
N ILE A 265 -0.52 -22.05 -21.60
CA ILE A 265 -0.06 -21.80 -20.22
C ILE A 265 -0.03 -23.10 -19.38
N ILE A 266 -1.01 -24.00 -19.56
CA ILE A 266 -0.99 -25.33 -18.92
C ILE A 266 0.25 -26.13 -19.34
N ASP A 267 0.63 -26.09 -20.60
CA ASP A 267 1.80 -26.84 -21.08
C ASP A 267 3.11 -26.24 -20.53
N ILE A 268 3.24 -24.92 -20.51
CA ILE A 268 4.39 -24.27 -19.87
C ILE A 268 4.46 -24.56 -18.37
N GLU A 269 3.32 -24.55 -17.67
CA GLU A 269 3.28 -24.91 -16.25
C GLU A 269 3.83 -26.33 -16.00
N LYS A 270 3.48 -27.31 -16.86
CA LYS A 270 4.05 -28.66 -16.81
C LYS A 270 5.57 -28.66 -17.04
N ILE A 271 6.08 -27.84 -17.97
CA ILE A 271 7.52 -27.69 -18.23
C ILE A 271 8.21 -27.07 -17.02
N CYS A 272 7.67 -25.98 -16.45
CA CYS A 272 8.19 -25.35 -15.24
C CYS A 272 8.29 -26.35 -14.09
N ARG A 273 7.24 -27.17 -13.90
CA ARG A 273 7.24 -28.23 -12.87
C ARG A 273 8.34 -29.27 -13.08
N LYS A 274 8.54 -29.71 -14.32
CA LYS A 274 9.64 -30.65 -14.66
C LYS A 274 11.02 -30.05 -14.42
N LYS A 275 11.18 -28.74 -14.68
CA LYS A 275 12.42 -27.99 -14.45
C LYS A 275 12.59 -27.53 -13.00
N LYS A 276 11.63 -27.81 -12.11
CA LYS A 276 11.58 -27.34 -10.71
C LYS A 276 11.59 -25.82 -10.58
N LEU A 277 11.04 -25.10 -11.56
CA LEU A 277 10.84 -23.66 -11.49
C LEU A 277 9.57 -23.37 -10.68
N HIS A 278 9.63 -22.36 -9.81
CA HIS A 278 8.45 -21.89 -9.11
C HIS A 278 7.56 -21.11 -10.07
N ALA A 279 6.38 -21.62 -10.34
CA ALA A 279 5.41 -21.03 -11.25
C ALA A 279 4.02 -21.01 -10.61
N VAL A 280 3.33 -19.87 -10.67
CA VAL A 280 2.01 -19.66 -10.08
C VAL A 280 1.09 -19.07 -11.14
N ARG A 281 -0.04 -19.73 -11.40
CA ARG A 281 -1.09 -19.18 -12.27
C ARG A 281 -1.74 -18.00 -11.59
N LEU A 282 -1.82 -16.87 -12.31
CA LEU A 282 -2.47 -15.68 -11.81
C LEU A 282 -4.00 -15.86 -11.85
N PRO A 283 -4.75 -15.32 -10.88
CA PRO A 283 -6.21 -15.39 -10.84
C PRO A 283 -6.83 -14.35 -11.80
N VAL A 284 -6.53 -14.49 -13.09
CA VAL A 284 -7.05 -13.65 -14.16
C VAL A 284 -7.61 -14.53 -15.27
N SER A 285 -8.70 -14.11 -15.87
CA SER A 285 -9.43 -14.89 -16.88
C SER A 285 -9.02 -14.53 -18.32
N THR A 286 -7.94 -13.77 -18.49
CA THR A 286 -7.46 -13.35 -19.81
C THR A 286 -5.95 -13.15 -19.83
N ALA A 287 -5.41 -13.13 -21.04
CA ALA A 287 -3.99 -12.98 -21.30
C ALA A 287 -3.63 -11.49 -21.49
N PHE A 288 -3.54 -10.72 -20.40
CA PHE A 288 -3.16 -9.30 -20.46
C PHE A 288 -1.79 -9.11 -21.08
N HIS A 289 -1.55 -7.93 -21.64
CA HIS A 289 -0.29 -7.53 -22.27
C HIS A 289 0.11 -8.48 -23.42
N SER A 290 -0.89 -8.98 -24.14
CA SER A 290 -0.73 -9.81 -25.34
C SER A 290 -1.75 -9.42 -26.40
N GLU A 291 -1.60 -9.95 -27.62
CA GLU A 291 -2.58 -9.72 -28.69
C GLU A 291 -4.00 -10.20 -28.39
N LEU A 292 -4.17 -11.09 -27.38
CA LEU A 292 -5.47 -11.62 -26.99
C LEU A 292 -6.40 -10.57 -26.34
N VAL A 293 -5.87 -9.42 -25.89
CA VAL A 293 -6.67 -8.29 -25.36
C VAL A 293 -6.76 -7.10 -26.32
N LYS A 294 -6.37 -7.28 -27.57
CA LYS A 294 -6.38 -6.21 -28.58
C LYS A 294 -7.76 -5.59 -28.75
N ASP A 295 -8.83 -6.39 -28.58
CA ASP A 295 -10.21 -5.91 -28.71
C ASP A 295 -10.59 -4.88 -27.63
N ALA A 296 -9.95 -4.90 -26.47
CA ALA A 296 -10.13 -3.90 -25.42
C ALA A 296 -9.31 -2.62 -25.70
N ALA A 297 -8.24 -2.67 -26.48
CA ALA A 297 -7.34 -1.54 -26.73
C ALA A 297 -8.02 -0.43 -27.55
N GLN A 298 -8.78 -0.76 -28.59
CA GLN A 298 -9.45 0.24 -29.43
C GLN A 298 -10.55 1.02 -28.69
N PRO A 299 -11.48 0.38 -27.93
CA PRO A 299 -12.44 1.11 -27.10
C PRO A 299 -11.76 1.97 -26.02
N PHE A 300 -10.64 1.48 -25.44
CA PHE A 300 -9.88 2.26 -24.46
C PHE A 300 -9.21 3.48 -25.10
N LEU A 301 -8.61 3.34 -26.27
CA LEU A 301 -8.08 4.47 -27.05
C LEU A 301 -9.18 5.47 -27.39
N GLY A 302 -10.40 4.99 -27.70
CA GLY A 302 -11.58 5.84 -27.87
C GLY A 302 -11.92 6.67 -26.63
N ALA A 303 -11.83 6.08 -25.45
CA ALA A 303 -12.04 6.79 -24.19
C ALA A 303 -10.94 7.83 -23.92
N LEU A 304 -9.67 7.52 -24.25
CA LEU A 304 -8.54 8.42 -24.10
C LEU A 304 -8.63 9.68 -24.98
N LYS A 305 -9.31 9.63 -26.13
CA LYS A 305 -9.49 10.78 -27.03
C LYS A 305 -10.17 11.97 -26.35
N ASN A 306 -11.03 11.71 -25.38
CA ASN A 306 -11.77 12.73 -24.65
C ASN A 306 -11.06 13.24 -23.39
N VAL A 307 -9.88 12.71 -23.09
CA VAL A 307 -9.09 13.08 -21.90
C VAL A 307 -8.01 14.08 -22.30
N PRO A 308 -8.00 15.29 -21.74
CA PRO A 308 -6.89 16.20 -21.89
C PRO A 308 -5.61 15.58 -21.29
N ILE A 309 -4.55 15.51 -22.09
CA ILE A 309 -3.22 15.13 -21.63
C ILE A 309 -2.37 16.40 -21.68
N ASN A 310 -1.86 16.82 -20.52
CA ASN A 310 -1.13 18.07 -20.35
C ASN A 310 0.27 17.76 -19.78
N PRO A 311 1.29 17.51 -20.61
CA PRO A 311 2.62 17.22 -20.14
C PRO A 311 3.17 18.32 -19.23
N THR A 312 3.82 17.93 -18.14
CA THR A 312 4.43 18.83 -17.15
C THR A 312 5.94 18.60 -17.09
N ALA A 313 6.63 19.28 -16.18
CA ALA A 313 8.06 19.07 -15.95
C ALA A 313 8.37 17.75 -15.23
N VAL A 314 7.37 17.07 -14.67
CA VAL A 314 7.56 15.76 -14.03
C VAL A 314 7.53 14.68 -15.11
N GLU A 315 8.66 13.99 -15.29
CA GLU A 315 8.79 12.91 -16.26
C GLU A 315 7.95 11.70 -15.86
N VAL A 316 7.19 11.16 -16.79
CA VAL A 316 6.44 9.91 -16.63
C VAL A 316 7.12 8.83 -17.48
N PHE A 317 7.48 7.70 -16.87
CA PHE A 317 8.07 6.59 -17.58
C PHE A 317 7.02 5.58 -18.00
N SER A 318 7.19 5.00 -19.20
CA SER A 318 6.24 4.09 -19.81
C SER A 318 6.68 2.63 -19.68
N ASN A 319 5.76 1.78 -19.28
CA ASN A 319 5.95 0.32 -19.24
C ASN A 319 6.31 -0.28 -20.61
N THR A 320 5.78 0.31 -21.69
CA THR A 320 5.92 -0.22 -23.05
C THR A 320 7.33 0.01 -23.60
N THR A 321 7.90 1.19 -23.36
CA THR A 321 9.21 1.58 -23.90
C THR A 321 10.31 1.50 -22.84
N GLY A 322 9.97 1.53 -21.56
CA GLY A 322 10.89 1.70 -20.44
C GLY A 322 11.50 3.11 -20.39
N GLU A 323 11.07 4.04 -21.22
CA GLU A 323 11.59 5.40 -21.36
C GLU A 323 10.53 6.43 -20.97
N ALA A 324 10.92 7.70 -20.83
CA ALA A 324 9.99 8.78 -20.58
C ALA A 324 8.96 8.89 -21.72
N TYR A 325 7.73 9.22 -21.36
CA TYR A 325 6.68 9.52 -22.33
C TYR A 325 7.07 10.71 -23.21
N PRO A 326 6.68 10.68 -24.51
CA PRO A 326 6.83 11.86 -25.37
C PRO A 326 6.00 13.04 -24.80
N THR A 327 6.52 14.25 -24.97
CA THR A 327 5.83 15.47 -24.52
C THR A 327 4.73 15.92 -25.48
N ASP A 328 4.62 15.31 -26.66
CA ASP A 328 3.46 15.51 -27.53
C ASP A 328 2.24 14.75 -26.98
N PRO A 329 1.10 15.42 -26.72
CA PRO A 329 -0.08 14.80 -26.14
C PRO A 329 -0.68 13.67 -26.97
N ASP A 330 -0.58 13.72 -28.29
CA ASP A 330 -1.16 12.72 -29.18
C ASP A 330 -0.27 11.48 -29.26
N GLU A 331 1.06 11.65 -29.28
CA GLU A 331 2.01 10.55 -29.17
C GLU A 331 1.89 9.87 -27.79
N ALA A 332 1.77 10.64 -26.72
CA ALA A 332 1.57 10.12 -25.36
C ALA A 332 0.25 9.32 -25.26
N ARG A 333 -0.81 9.83 -25.87
CA ARG A 333 -2.12 9.16 -25.91
C ARG A 333 -2.06 7.84 -26.68
N ALA A 334 -1.36 7.82 -27.82
CA ALA A 334 -1.19 6.64 -28.63
C ALA A 334 -0.39 5.56 -27.88
N LEU A 335 0.72 5.95 -27.20
CA LEU A 335 1.54 5.06 -26.39
C LEU A 335 0.74 4.45 -25.24
N LEU A 336 -0.04 5.25 -24.50
CA LEU A 336 -0.91 4.80 -23.43
C LEU A 336 -2.04 3.88 -23.94
N GLY A 337 -2.58 4.14 -25.12
CA GLY A 337 -3.60 3.29 -25.75
C GLY A 337 -3.08 1.91 -26.12
N ASP A 338 -1.85 1.83 -26.62
CA ASP A 338 -1.17 0.59 -27.00
C ASP A 338 -0.75 -0.27 -25.79
N HIS A 339 -0.58 0.33 -24.63
CA HIS A 339 -0.11 -0.30 -23.40
C HIS A 339 -0.88 -1.58 -23.01
N LEU A 340 -2.19 -1.66 -23.28
CA LEU A 340 -3.02 -2.84 -22.93
C LEU A 340 -2.54 -4.12 -23.65
N ALA A 341 -2.06 -3.99 -24.89
CA ALA A 341 -1.65 -5.11 -25.75
C ALA A 341 -0.13 -5.30 -25.80
N ARG A 342 0.64 -4.42 -25.16
CA ARG A 342 2.11 -4.46 -25.16
C ARG A 342 2.66 -5.01 -23.84
N PRO A 343 3.82 -5.67 -23.89
CA PRO A 343 4.50 -6.11 -22.67
C PRO A 343 4.87 -4.96 -21.74
N VAL A 344 4.92 -5.24 -20.45
CA VAL A 344 5.46 -4.36 -19.41
C VAL A 344 6.95 -4.68 -19.23
N ASP A 345 7.83 -3.74 -19.52
CA ASP A 345 9.27 -3.85 -19.25
C ASP A 345 9.67 -3.01 -18.03
N PHE A 346 9.31 -3.52 -16.84
CA PHE A 346 9.57 -2.83 -15.59
C PHE A 346 11.06 -2.76 -15.24
N ILE A 347 11.86 -3.70 -15.75
CA ILE A 347 13.32 -3.68 -15.57
C ILE A 347 13.90 -2.45 -16.25
N LYS A 348 13.64 -2.31 -17.56
CA LYS A 348 14.15 -1.19 -18.35
C LYS A 348 13.67 0.16 -17.77
N GLU A 349 12.42 0.22 -17.33
CA GLU A 349 11.83 1.41 -16.72
C GLU A 349 12.56 1.85 -15.44
N ILE A 350 12.83 0.92 -14.53
CA ILE A 350 13.55 1.22 -13.27
C ILE A 350 15.02 1.53 -13.51
N GLU A 351 15.68 0.82 -14.44
CA GLU A 351 17.07 1.10 -14.81
C GLU A 351 17.21 2.50 -15.42
N ASN A 352 16.30 2.90 -16.30
CA ASN A 352 16.30 4.22 -16.90
C ASN A 352 16.00 5.33 -15.90
N LEU A 353 15.06 5.11 -14.96
CA LEU A 353 14.84 6.02 -13.83
C LEU A 353 16.12 6.19 -12.99
N PHE A 354 16.79 5.09 -12.65
CA PHE A 354 18.04 5.17 -11.90
C PHE A 354 19.14 5.91 -12.69
N ASN A 355 19.25 5.65 -13.99
CA ASN A 355 20.21 6.30 -14.88
C ASN A 355 19.92 7.81 -15.07
N SER A 356 18.64 8.23 -14.96
CA SER A 356 18.24 9.65 -14.98
C SER A 356 18.54 10.40 -13.67
N GLY A 357 19.13 9.70 -12.67
CA GLY A 357 19.54 10.27 -11.39
C GLY A 357 18.58 10.00 -10.23
N VAL A 358 17.55 9.17 -10.41
CA VAL A 358 16.70 8.73 -9.29
C VAL A 358 17.51 7.85 -8.34
N ARG A 359 17.41 8.16 -7.03
CA ARG A 359 18.07 7.38 -5.96
C ARG A 359 17.10 6.98 -4.86
N THR A 360 15.90 7.55 -4.85
CA THR A 360 14.85 7.19 -3.89
C THR A 360 13.56 6.89 -4.63
N PHE A 361 12.99 5.72 -4.37
CA PHE A 361 11.73 5.24 -4.95
C PHE A 361 10.71 5.11 -3.82
N VAL A 362 9.54 5.71 -3.98
CA VAL A 362 8.43 5.63 -3.03
C VAL A 362 7.25 4.94 -3.70
N GLU A 363 6.90 3.74 -3.22
CA GLU A 363 5.71 3.02 -3.68
C GLU A 363 4.47 3.60 -3.00
N ILE A 364 3.53 4.10 -3.83
CA ILE A 364 2.30 4.76 -3.40
C ILE A 364 1.11 3.93 -3.88
N GLY A 365 0.54 3.18 -2.99
CA GLY A 365 -0.57 2.28 -3.26
C GLY A 365 -0.60 1.11 -2.29
N PRO A 366 -1.50 0.14 -2.50
CA PRO A 366 -1.61 -1.01 -1.62
C PRO A 366 -0.38 -1.94 -1.71
N LYS A 367 0.06 -2.44 -0.58
CA LYS A 367 1.23 -3.34 -0.40
C LYS A 367 2.59 -2.67 -0.69
N SER A 368 3.61 -3.52 -0.90
CA SER A 368 5.01 -3.14 -1.18
C SER A 368 5.62 -4.05 -2.25
N VAL A 369 4.86 -4.28 -3.33
CA VAL A 369 5.24 -5.22 -4.40
C VAL A 369 6.37 -4.66 -5.24
N LEU A 370 6.24 -3.40 -5.67
CA LEU A 370 7.22 -2.75 -6.55
C LEU A 370 8.54 -2.47 -5.82
N THR A 371 8.48 -2.14 -4.54
CA THR A 371 9.67 -1.98 -3.69
C THR A 371 10.55 -3.23 -3.71
N GLY A 372 9.95 -4.42 -3.66
CA GLY A 372 10.67 -5.68 -3.78
C GLY A 372 11.27 -5.91 -5.17
N LEU A 373 10.53 -5.56 -6.23
CA LEU A 373 11.01 -5.66 -7.61
C LEU A 373 12.16 -4.69 -7.88
N ILE A 374 12.04 -3.44 -7.44
CA ILE A 374 13.10 -2.42 -7.56
C ILE A 374 14.38 -2.90 -6.86
N SER A 375 14.24 -3.46 -5.64
CA SER A 375 15.40 -4.00 -4.91
C SER A 375 16.07 -5.15 -5.65
N ALA A 376 15.31 -5.98 -6.37
CA ALA A 376 15.86 -7.06 -7.18
C ALA A 376 16.50 -6.56 -8.50
N ILE A 377 16.00 -5.46 -9.07
CA ILE A 377 16.52 -4.86 -10.30
C ILE A 377 17.82 -4.09 -10.02
N LEU A 378 17.83 -3.29 -8.97
CA LEU A 378 18.94 -2.41 -8.63
C LEU A 378 19.90 -3.04 -7.60
N GLN A 379 19.89 -4.35 -7.47
CA GLN A 379 20.80 -5.06 -6.57
C GLN A 379 22.25 -4.54 -6.73
N ASP A 380 22.96 -4.36 -5.60
CA ASP A 380 24.34 -3.87 -5.53
C ASP A 380 24.54 -2.39 -5.96
N ARG A 381 23.46 -1.63 -6.17
CA ARG A 381 23.50 -0.18 -6.43
C ARG A 381 23.12 0.61 -5.16
N ASP A 382 23.52 1.87 -5.10
CA ASP A 382 23.14 2.78 -4.00
C ASP A 382 21.80 3.45 -4.29
N PHE A 383 20.75 3.01 -3.62
CA PHE A 383 19.38 3.54 -3.71
C PHE A 383 18.59 3.27 -2.44
N GLU A 384 17.47 3.95 -2.31
CA GLU A 384 16.45 3.71 -1.30
C GLU A 384 15.12 3.36 -1.98
N ALA A 385 14.46 2.30 -1.53
CA ALA A 385 13.10 1.95 -1.96
C ALA A 385 12.22 1.72 -0.74
N VAL A 386 11.13 2.48 -0.64
CA VAL A 386 10.22 2.45 0.50
C VAL A 386 8.77 2.45 0.02
N ALA A 387 7.89 1.79 0.76
CA ALA A 387 6.46 1.72 0.46
C ALA A 387 5.65 2.43 1.54
N LEU A 388 4.56 3.11 1.13
CA LEU A 388 3.66 3.77 2.07
C LEU A 388 2.80 2.77 2.83
N ASP A 389 2.40 1.66 2.22
CA ASP A 389 1.64 0.56 2.85
C ASP A 389 2.55 -0.65 3.13
N ALA A 390 3.71 -0.40 3.77
CA ALA A 390 4.74 -1.41 3.99
C ALA A 390 4.28 -2.57 4.88
N SER A 391 3.36 -2.32 5.82
CA SER A 391 2.85 -3.35 6.74
C SER A 391 1.74 -4.22 6.15
N ILE A 392 1.15 -3.81 5.02
CA ILE A 392 0.00 -4.50 4.40
C ILE A 392 -1.17 -4.61 5.40
N GLY A 393 -1.47 -3.50 6.08
CA GLY A 393 -2.51 -3.43 7.10
C GLY A 393 -2.24 -4.23 8.40
N LYS A 394 -1.02 -4.73 8.61
CA LYS A 394 -0.64 -5.42 9.87
C LYS A 394 -0.36 -4.45 11.02
N THR A 395 0.05 -3.24 10.70
CA THR A 395 0.15 -2.11 11.63
C THR A 395 -0.80 -1.01 11.17
N HIS A 396 -1.04 -0.04 12.04
CA HIS A 396 -1.89 1.09 11.67
C HIS A 396 -1.24 1.90 10.54
N GLY A 397 -1.95 2.13 9.42
CA GLY A 397 -1.40 2.76 8.22
C GLY A 397 -0.81 4.16 8.46
N VAL A 398 -1.32 4.90 9.48
CA VAL A 398 -0.72 6.19 9.88
C VAL A 398 0.68 6.01 10.48
N ALA A 399 0.99 4.85 11.10
CA ALA A 399 2.34 4.56 11.56
C ALA A 399 3.29 4.28 10.38
N ASP A 400 2.82 3.57 9.35
CA ASP A 400 3.58 3.36 8.10
C ASP A 400 3.87 4.72 7.42
N LEU A 401 2.86 5.58 7.31
CA LEU A 401 3.02 6.95 6.79
C LEU A 401 4.05 7.75 7.61
N ALA A 402 3.96 7.72 8.93
CA ALA A 402 4.91 8.41 9.80
C ALA A 402 6.34 7.89 9.60
N GLY A 403 6.49 6.57 9.46
CA GLY A 403 7.76 5.94 9.16
C GLY A 403 8.35 6.40 7.82
N LEU A 404 7.55 6.38 6.76
CA LEU A 404 7.94 6.87 5.44
C LEU A 404 8.37 8.34 5.48
N ILE A 405 7.55 9.21 6.08
CA ILE A 405 7.85 10.66 6.20
C ILE A 405 9.14 10.88 6.99
N CYS A 406 9.33 10.18 8.11
CA CYS A 406 10.55 10.26 8.90
C CYS A 406 11.77 9.75 8.13
N ARG A 407 11.62 8.68 7.34
CA ARG A 407 12.71 8.19 6.49
C ARG A 407 13.14 9.23 5.46
N LEU A 408 12.19 9.77 4.68
CA LEU A 408 12.48 10.80 3.69
C LEU A 408 13.10 12.05 4.32
N ALA A 409 12.56 12.51 5.44
CA ALA A 409 13.10 13.65 6.17
C ALA A 409 14.52 13.37 6.69
N SER A 410 14.82 12.16 7.17
CA SER A 410 16.15 11.80 7.69
C SER A 410 17.21 11.79 6.60
N ILE A 411 16.88 11.36 5.39
CA ILE A 411 17.80 11.36 4.24
C ILE A 411 17.85 12.69 3.51
N GLY A 412 17.15 13.74 4.00
CA GLY A 412 17.33 15.11 3.55
C GLY A 412 16.31 15.61 2.54
N TYR A 413 15.21 14.89 2.28
CA TYR A 413 14.12 15.43 1.46
C TYR A 413 13.38 16.54 2.21
N PRO A 414 12.97 17.62 1.52
CA PRO A 414 12.14 18.65 2.12
C PRO A 414 10.75 18.07 2.41
N VAL A 415 10.39 18.03 3.70
CA VAL A 415 9.11 17.53 4.17
C VAL A 415 8.47 18.52 5.12
N ALA A 416 7.21 18.85 4.91
CA ALA A 416 6.44 19.70 5.80
C ALA A 416 5.89 18.88 6.98
N LEU A 417 6.71 18.64 8.02
CA LEU A 417 6.30 17.85 9.19
C LEU A 417 5.12 18.48 9.94
N THR A 418 4.86 19.78 9.76
CA THR A 418 3.67 20.47 10.28
C THR A 418 2.36 20.00 9.65
N GLY A 419 2.41 19.20 8.57
CA GLY A 419 1.25 18.52 8.00
C GLY A 419 0.50 17.61 9.00
N TRP A 420 1.14 17.20 10.11
CA TRP A 420 0.49 16.49 11.20
C TRP A 420 -0.38 17.38 12.08
N GLU A 421 -0.13 18.71 12.09
CA GLU A 421 -0.89 19.63 12.89
C GLU A 421 -2.25 19.87 12.23
N ASN A 422 -3.33 19.70 12.99
CA ASN A 422 -4.62 20.19 12.56
C ASN A 422 -4.62 21.72 12.71
N PRO A 423 -4.96 22.47 11.68
CA PRO A 423 -5.18 23.91 11.82
C PRO A 423 -6.40 24.22 12.71
N LEU A 424 -7.04 23.18 13.25
CA LEU A 424 -8.13 23.37 14.17
C LEU A 424 -7.66 24.10 15.42
N SER A 425 -8.05 25.37 15.44
CA SER A 425 -8.34 26.15 16.66
C SER A 425 -7.74 25.56 17.94
N SER A 426 -6.83 26.30 18.56
CA SER A 426 -6.66 26.21 20.02
C SER A 426 -8.02 25.84 20.61
N PRO A 427 -8.11 24.82 21.47
CA PRO A 427 -9.37 24.48 22.10
C PRO A 427 -9.90 25.78 22.68
N ARG A 428 -11.00 26.29 22.12
CA ARG A 428 -11.72 27.39 22.79
C ARG A 428 -11.98 26.85 24.17
N LYS A 429 -11.24 27.35 25.15
CA LYS A 429 -11.59 27.11 26.56
C LYS A 429 -13.05 27.46 26.67
N SER A 430 -13.90 26.46 26.66
CA SER A 430 -15.32 26.67 26.94
C SER A 430 -15.39 27.39 28.25
N ARG A 431 -15.89 28.62 28.24
CA ARG A 431 -16.10 29.39 29.47
C ARG A 431 -17.14 28.76 30.40
N MET A 432 -17.78 27.68 29.97
CA MET A 432 -18.71 26.89 30.76
C MET A 432 -18.43 25.39 30.57
N ASN A 433 -17.64 24.82 31.44
CA ASN A 433 -17.69 23.38 31.68
C ASN A 433 -18.90 23.10 32.58
N VAL A 434 -20.00 22.69 31.97
CA VAL A 434 -21.12 22.13 32.73
C VAL A 434 -20.75 20.68 33.03
N LEU A 435 -20.46 20.37 34.28
CA LEU A 435 -20.37 18.99 34.76
C LEU A 435 -21.76 18.34 34.57
N LEU A 436 -21.87 17.44 33.60
CA LEU A 436 -23.04 16.57 33.47
C LEU A 436 -23.01 15.58 34.65
N SER A 437 -23.58 15.98 35.78
CA SER A 437 -23.91 15.03 36.83
C SER A 437 -25.15 14.26 36.36
N GLY A 438 -25.16 12.93 36.50
CA GLY A 438 -26.30 12.07 36.13
C GLY A 438 -27.59 12.30 36.92
N THR A 439 -27.63 13.34 37.79
CA THR A 439 -28.78 13.72 38.63
C THR A 439 -29.97 14.27 37.84
N ASN A 440 -29.83 14.57 36.53
CA ASN A 440 -30.93 15.08 35.70
C ASN A 440 -31.52 14.02 34.77
N TYR A 441 -31.14 12.75 34.90
CA TYR A 441 -31.76 11.67 34.17
C TYR A 441 -33.09 11.32 34.81
N ARG A 442 -34.22 11.71 34.20
CA ARG A 442 -35.54 11.21 34.52
C ARG A 442 -35.84 10.04 33.58
N GLU A 443 -35.92 8.84 34.14
CA GLU A 443 -36.50 7.69 33.44
C GLU A 443 -37.94 8.05 33.03
N GLN A 444 -38.22 8.20 31.72
CA GLN A 444 -39.61 8.22 31.23
C GLN A 444 -40.15 6.79 31.36
N LYS A 445 -40.98 6.56 32.38
CA LYS A 445 -41.85 5.37 32.40
C LYS A 445 -42.77 5.46 31.19
N ILE A 446 -42.58 4.55 30.24
CA ILE A 446 -43.57 4.29 29.19
C ILE A 446 -44.77 3.66 29.89
N GLU A 447 -45.82 4.43 30.12
CA GLU A 447 -47.12 3.87 30.46
C GLU A 447 -47.71 3.23 29.22
N ASP A 448 -47.88 1.92 29.27
CA ASP A 448 -48.63 1.11 28.34
C ASP A 448 -50.07 1.61 28.27
N ARG A 449 -50.44 2.38 27.25
CA ARG A 449 -51.82 2.62 26.89
C ARG A 449 -52.21 1.73 25.74
N GLY A 450 -52.98 0.71 26.09
CA GLY A 450 -53.60 -0.21 25.15
C GLY A 450 -54.42 0.46 24.06
N GLN A 451 -54.42 -0.21 22.95
CA GLN A 451 -55.41 -0.30 21.87
C GLN A 451 -56.35 0.85 21.58
N SER A 452 -56.23 1.47 20.41
CA SER A 452 -57.37 1.63 19.51
C SER A 452 -56.93 1.82 18.06
N THR A 453 -57.56 1.08 17.19
CA THR A 453 -57.48 1.07 15.74
C THR A 453 -57.94 2.40 15.15
N GLY A 454 -57.20 2.90 14.15
CA GLY A 454 -57.65 4.02 13.34
C GLY A 454 -56.65 4.35 12.24
N ALA A 455 -56.97 3.97 11.02
CA ALA A 455 -56.27 4.37 9.83
C ALA A 455 -56.28 5.88 9.63
N PHE A 456 -55.15 6.48 9.25
CA PHE A 456 -55.12 7.68 8.42
C PHE A 456 -53.83 7.76 7.59
N GLU A 457 -54.05 7.95 6.29
CA GLU A 457 -53.04 8.28 5.28
C GLU A 457 -52.48 9.70 5.49
N GLY A 458 -51.24 9.92 5.09
CA GLY A 458 -50.81 11.25 4.68
C GLY A 458 -49.45 11.72 5.22
N GLY A 459 -48.48 11.88 4.32
CA GLY A 459 -47.52 12.96 4.41
C GLY A 459 -46.11 12.58 4.86
N ILE A 460 -45.28 12.31 3.87
CA ILE A 460 -43.81 12.31 3.96
C ILE A 460 -43.35 13.77 4.07
N SER A 461 -42.50 14.10 5.01
CA SER A 461 -41.26 14.87 4.77
C SER A 461 -40.47 15.13 6.07
N GLU A 462 -39.14 14.99 5.92
CA GLU A 462 -38.05 15.67 6.62
C GLU A 462 -37.67 15.27 8.03
N ALA A 463 -36.46 14.85 8.11
CA ALA A 463 -35.37 15.11 9.03
C ALA A 463 -34.67 13.86 9.55
N ILE A 464 -33.71 13.36 8.80
CA ILE A 464 -32.66 12.50 9.33
C ILE A 464 -31.48 13.41 9.71
N GLY A 465 -31.46 13.82 10.99
CA GLY A 465 -30.29 14.41 11.61
C GLY A 465 -29.32 13.32 12.07
N TYR A 466 -28.18 13.22 11.45
CA TYR A 466 -27.08 12.39 11.94
C TYR A 466 -26.48 13.00 13.22
N LYS A 467 -26.66 12.34 14.35
CA LYS A 467 -25.85 12.52 15.54
C LYS A 467 -24.68 11.54 15.49
N THR A 468 -23.49 12.06 15.27
CA THR A 468 -22.22 11.41 15.60
C THR A 468 -22.03 11.48 17.11
N GLU A 469 -22.25 10.39 17.80
CA GLU A 469 -21.80 10.24 19.19
C GLU A 469 -20.50 9.44 19.22
N ALA A 470 -19.52 10.07 19.85
CA ALA A 470 -18.21 9.55 20.13
C ALA A 470 -18.28 8.35 21.08
N ILE A 471 -17.73 7.21 20.65
CA ILE A 471 -17.42 6.10 21.55
C ILE A 471 -16.06 6.38 22.20
N ASN A 472 -16.09 6.92 23.41
CA ASN A 472 -14.97 6.90 24.34
C ASN A 472 -15.50 6.42 25.70
N HIS A 473 -14.77 5.50 26.28
CA HIS A 473 -14.88 4.92 27.64
C HIS A 473 -15.53 3.54 27.73
N LEU A 474 -14.66 2.55 27.74
CA LEU A 474 -14.76 1.39 28.62
C LEU A 474 -13.35 0.87 28.90
N ASN A 475 -12.77 1.32 29.98
CA ASN A 475 -11.74 0.59 30.73
C ASN A 475 -11.71 1.11 32.15
N HIS A 476 -11.76 0.18 33.07
CA HIS A 476 -11.66 0.18 34.51
C HIS A 476 -12.97 -0.04 35.25
N GLN A 477 -13.18 -1.31 35.57
CA GLN A 477 -13.58 -1.64 36.93
C GLN A 477 -13.09 -3.03 37.32
N SER A 478 -12.47 -3.03 38.46
CA SER A 478 -11.87 -4.06 39.26
C SER A 478 -12.84 -5.17 39.70
N VAL A 479 -12.30 -6.39 39.74
CA VAL A 479 -12.92 -7.59 40.31
C VAL A 479 -12.80 -7.56 41.82
N PRO A 480 -13.86 -7.88 42.59
CA PRO A 480 -13.74 -8.40 43.93
C PRO A 480 -13.82 -9.92 43.95
N LYS A 481 -12.97 -10.51 44.80
CA LYS A 481 -12.96 -11.92 45.20
C LYS A 481 -14.09 -12.28 46.16
N GLU A 482 -14.33 -13.63 46.17
CA GLU A 482 -14.96 -14.47 47.20
C GLU A 482 -16.45 -14.80 47.01
N LEU A 483 -16.81 -16.07 46.92
CA LEU A 483 -16.98 -17.13 47.90
C LEU A 483 -17.61 -18.40 47.31
N ASN A 484 -16.88 -19.51 47.52
CA ASN A 484 -17.25 -20.87 47.93
C ASN A 484 -18.51 -21.63 47.52
N ARG A 485 -18.24 -22.88 47.06
CA ARG A 485 -18.90 -24.19 47.35
C ARG A 485 -20.24 -24.48 46.66
N GLU A 486 -20.48 -25.61 46.05
CA GLU A 486 -20.28 -27.03 46.31
C GLU A 486 -20.80 -27.90 45.12
N ASN A 487 -20.15 -29.08 44.99
CA ASN A 487 -20.68 -30.39 44.59
C ASN A 487 -21.15 -30.77 43.19
N HIS A 488 -20.31 -31.56 42.52
CA HIS A 488 -20.38 -32.88 41.87
C HIS A 488 -21.73 -33.59 41.65
N PRO A 489 -21.86 -34.69 40.82
CA PRO A 489 -20.89 -35.35 39.96
C PRO A 489 -21.42 -35.98 38.60
N ASN A 490 -20.49 -36.56 37.84
CA ASN A 490 -20.55 -37.77 36.99
C ASN A 490 -21.19 -37.72 35.59
N GLN A 491 -20.54 -38.16 34.58
CA GLN A 491 -20.11 -39.44 34.04
C GLN A 491 -19.50 -39.22 32.63
N SER A 492 -18.32 -39.63 32.41
CA SER A 492 -17.72 -40.83 31.81
C SER A 492 -17.96 -41.01 30.32
N LYS A 493 -16.96 -41.14 29.51
CA LYS A 493 -16.08 -42.23 29.11
C LYS A 493 -15.33 -41.87 27.79
N ASN A 494 -14.03 -41.97 27.83
CA ASN A 494 -13.12 -42.85 27.11
C ASN A 494 -13.13 -42.86 25.56
N PHE A 495 -11.95 -42.56 24.98
CA PHE A 495 -11.06 -43.51 24.27
C PHE A 495 -9.79 -42.77 23.84
N LEU A 496 -8.67 -43.03 24.49
CA LEU A 496 -7.49 -43.81 24.14
C LEU A 496 -6.66 -43.34 22.95
N ASN A 497 -5.52 -42.76 23.28
CA ASN A 497 -4.13 -43.20 23.03
C ASN A 497 -3.64 -43.37 21.59
N ALA A 498 -2.57 -42.60 21.25
CA ALA A 498 -1.29 -43.24 20.91
C ALA A 498 -0.15 -42.20 20.94
N LYS A 499 0.88 -42.64 21.62
CA LYS A 499 2.20 -41.99 21.76
C LYS A 499 2.99 -42.03 20.45
N SER A 500 3.82 -41.03 20.19
CA SER A 500 5.26 -41.34 20.09
C SER A 500 6.11 -40.05 20.18
N LYS A 501 7.02 -40.09 21.10
CA LYS A 501 8.19 -39.21 21.23
C LYS A 501 9.19 -39.60 20.17
N GLU A 502 9.86 -38.63 19.53
CA GLU A 502 11.28 -38.76 19.23
C GLU A 502 11.93 -37.37 19.19
N ASN A 503 12.91 -37.26 20.07
CA ASN A 503 13.90 -36.17 20.11
C ASN A 503 14.90 -36.37 18.97
N LEU A 504 15.24 -35.32 18.27
CA LEU A 504 16.52 -35.23 17.56
C LEU A 504 17.02 -33.80 17.61
N THR A 505 17.96 -33.58 18.54
CA THR A 505 18.91 -32.47 18.55
C THR A 505 19.95 -32.70 17.46
N ALA A 506 20.07 -31.77 16.53
CA ALA A 506 21.20 -31.71 15.62
C ALA A 506 21.82 -30.31 15.72
N SER A 507 22.97 -30.26 16.36
CA SER A 507 23.91 -29.14 16.33
C SER A 507 24.54 -29.03 14.94
N VAL A 508 24.48 -27.87 14.32
CA VAL A 508 25.22 -27.58 13.08
C VAL A 508 26.24 -26.48 13.41
N ASN A 509 27.52 -26.86 13.33
CA ASN A 509 28.68 -25.97 13.39
C ASN A 509 28.81 -25.15 12.09
N PRO A 510 29.29 -23.90 12.15
CA PRO A 510 29.57 -23.11 10.96
C PRO A 510 30.91 -23.54 10.31
N PRO A 511 31.05 -23.42 8.98
CA PRO A 511 32.29 -23.75 8.27
C PRO A 511 33.37 -22.65 8.43
N PRO A 512 34.63 -22.98 8.25
CA PRO A 512 35.76 -22.11 8.57
C PRO A 512 36.03 -21.05 7.50
N SER A 513 36.44 -19.87 7.98
CA SER A 513 36.92 -18.73 7.22
C SER A 513 38.15 -19.06 6.36
N LYS A 514 38.06 -18.85 5.04
CA LYS A 514 39.23 -18.82 4.16
C LYS A 514 39.85 -17.42 4.16
N GLN A 515 41.05 -17.36 4.69
CA GLN A 515 41.99 -16.25 4.53
C GLN A 515 42.36 -16.08 3.06
N LEU A 516 42.13 -14.92 2.47
CA LEU A 516 42.67 -14.52 1.18
C LEU A 516 44.01 -13.78 1.40
N LYS A 517 45.07 -14.39 0.89
CA LYS A 517 46.41 -13.83 0.83
C LYS A 517 46.44 -12.60 -0.08
N ARG A 518 47.01 -11.50 0.44
CA ARG A 518 47.46 -10.34 -0.34
C ARG A 518 48.59 -10.77 -1.26
N SER A 519 48.48 -10.53 -2.55
CA SER A 519 49.63 -10.48 -3.48
C SER A 519 49.75 -9.06 -4.03
N LYS A 520 50.91 -8.46 -3.73
CA LYS A 520 51.44 -7.23 -4.36
C LYS A 520 51.95 -7.57 -5.76
N ARG A 521 51.68 -6.72 -6.72
CA ARG A 521 52.48 -6.39 -7.93
C ARG A 521 52.06 -4.99 -8.34
N ILE A 522 52.83 -4.03 -8.26
CA ILE A 522 53.99 -3.31 -8.78
C ILE A 522 54.02 -3.27 -10.34
N HIS A 523 53.81 -2.04 -10.81
CA HIS A 523 54.30 -1.29 -12.00
C HIS A 523 54.32 -1.95 -13.41
N ASP A 524 53.86 -1.28 -14.36
CA ASP A 524 54.38 -0.42 -15.44
C ASP A 524 53.57 -0.60 -16.75
N HIS A 525 53.06 0.41 -17.21
CA HIS A 525 52.97 1.22 -18.41
C HIS A 525 51.66 1.92 -18.58
#